data_bf5236568d5b3bc251873bd2d2dbadd2
#
_entry.id   bf5236568d5b3bc251873bd2d2dbadd2
#
_cell.length_a   1.000
_cell.length_b   1.000
_cell.length_c   1.000
_cell.angle_alpha   90.00
_cell.angle_beta   90.00
_cell.angle_gamma   90.00
#
_symmetry.space_group_name_H-M   'P 1'
#
loop_
_entity.id
_entity.type
_entity.pdbx_description
1 polymer ?
#
loop_
_entity_poly.entity_id
_entity_poly.type
_entity_poly.pdbx_seq_one_letter_code
_entity_poly.pdbx_strand_id
1 'polypeptide(L)'
;FSISNPTMRLNNFPIYLPWNLEPINLQPVGSIPNGMVYVQGGNFVPGLTGNNTDPIYLHPFYIDKTEVTNKEFKKFIDSGGYENKQYWVEMEFINDGVSLNWEEAKKLMIDSTGVQGPAGWEVGMYLDGKDDFPVTGISWYEALAYARYKGNILPPMFHWAKAAYPPDEIGSPIAPRLLKFSNFSQESLKEVGQGSGAYGTYDMAGNAREWVWNIFGGRGLTLGGAYDEPTYLASQTSPLPRMDRSLRNG
;
A
#
# COMPACT_ATOMS: atom_id res chain seq x y z
N PHE A 1 -21.12 -31.05 4.61
CA PHE A 1 -20.51 -31.61 5.82
C PHE A 1 -20.67 -30.60 6.93
N SER A 2 -21.46 -30.92 7.96
CA SER A 2 -21.53 -30.15 9.19
C SER A 2 -20.46 -30.72 10.15
N ILE A 3 -19.48 -29.93 10.50
CA ILE A 3 -18.51 -30.27 11.55
C ILE A 3 -19.08 -29.73 12.84
N SER A 4 -19.51 -30.64 13.74
CA SER A 4 -19.82 -30.31 15.12
C SER A 4 -18.52 -30.05 15.88
N ASN A 5 -18.54 -29.01 16.65
CA ASN A 5 -17.44 -28.40 17.36
C ASN A 5 -16.74 -29.34 18.38
N PRO A 6 -15.52 -29.81 18.16
CA PRO A 6 -14.77 -30.46 19.22
C PRO A 6 -13.95 -29.45 19.99
N THR A 7 -14.25 -29.27 21.27
CA THR A 7 -13.33 -28.57 22.18
C THR A 7 -12.12 -29.49 22.39
N MET A 8 -11.01 -29.20 21.72
CA MET A 8 -9.75 -29.87 22.04
C MET A 8 -9.13 -29.21 23.28
N ARG A 9 -8.70 -30.04 24.24
CA ARG A 9 -7.88 -29.57 25.38
C ARG A 9 -6.50 -30.18 25.25
N LEU A 10 -5.48 -29.35 25.18
CA LEU A 10 -4.10 -29.74 25.39
C LEU A 10 -3.64 -29.14 26.72
N ASN A 11 -3.21 -29.97 27.66
CA ASN A 11 -2.67 -29.58 28.95
C ASN A 11 -3.55 -28.62 29.76
N ASN A 12 -4.85 -28.88 29.86
CA ASN A 12 -5.83 -28.09 30.61
C ASN A 12 -6.07 -26.64 30.11
N PHE A 13 -5.51 -26.23 28.99
CA PHE A 13 -5.84 -24.96 28.36
C PHE A 13 -6.90 -25.17 27.26
N PRO A 14 -8.00 -24.38 27.25
CA PRO A 14 -8.93 -24.42 26.13
C PRO A 14 -8.25 -23.86 24.89
N ILE A 15 -8.16 -24.66 23.83
CA ILE A 15 -7.79 -24.17 22.52
C ILE A 15 -9.08 -23.69 21.86
N TYR A 16 -9.23 -22.40 21.70
CA TYR A 16 -10.28 -21.84 20.88
C TYR A 16 -9.83 -21.90 19.42
N LEU A 17 -10.39 -22.86 18.69
CA LEU A 17 -10.31 -22.80 17.22
C LEU A 17 -11.24 -21.68 16.76
N PRO A 18 -10.82 -20.81 15.84
CA PRO A 18 -11.72 -19.80 15.28
C PRO A 18 -12.87 -20.49 14.55
N TRP A 19 -14.10 -20.29 15.05
CA TRP A 19 -15.31 -21.02 14.64
C TRP A 19 -15.88 -20.60 13.29
N ASN A 20 -15.46 -19.47 12.79
CA ASN A 20 -15.91 -18.92 11.52
C ASN A 20 -14.74 -18.96 10.52
N LEU A 21 -14.38 -20.17 10.07
CA LEU A 21 -13.69 -20.27 8.81
C LEU A 21 -14.69 -19.82 7.73
N GLU A 22 -14.60 -18.55 7.33
CA GLU A 22 -15.27 -18.09 6.14
C GLU A 22 -14.91 -19.06 5.01
N PRO A 23 -15.88 -19.48 4.19
CA PRO A 23 -15.60 -20.40 3.09
C PRO A 23 -14.50 -19.84 2.21
N ILE A 24 -13.43 -20.60 1.98
CA ILE A 24 -12.38 -20.20 1.04
C ILE A 24 -12.99 -20.21 -0.36
N ASN A 25 -13.21 -19.03 -0.92
CA ASN A 25 -13.66 -18.89 -2.30
C ASN A 25 -12.47 -19.14 -3.24
N LEU A 26 -12.40 -20.34 -3.80
CA LEU A 26 -11.41 -20.64 -4.83
C LEU A 26 -11.68 -19.81 -6.07
N GLN A 27 -10.64 -19.14 -6.56
CA GLN A 27 -10.72 -18.40 -7.82
C GLN A 27 -10.41 -19.34 -8.98
N PRO A 28 -11.10 -19.23 -10.12
CA PRO A 28 -10.75 -19.97 -11.32
C PRO A 28 -9.30 -19.69 -11.73
N VAL A 29 -8.64 -20.70 -12.26
CA VAL A 29 -7.27 -20.54 -12.78
C VAL A 29 -7.26 -19.46 -13.87
N GLY A 30 -6.39 -18.48 -13.73
CA GLY A 30 -6.27 -17.36 -14.68
C GLY A 30 -7.26 -16.20 -14.49
N SER A 31 -8.14 -16.24 -13.47
CA SER A 31 -9.07 -15.13 -13.20
C SER A 31 -8.45 -13.99 -12.41
N ILE A 32 -7.31 -14.23 -11.74
CA ILE A 32 -6.60 -13.18 -11.01
C ILE A 32 -5.78 -12.35 -11.99
N PRO A 33 -5.93 -11.01 -12.00
CA PRO A 33 -5.13 -10.15 -12.86
C PRO A 33 -3.63 -10.35 -12.63
N ASN A 34 -2.84 -10.26 -13.70
CA ASN A 34 -1.40 -10.46 -13.61
C ASN A 34 -0.77 -9.41 -12.66
N GLY A 35 0.11 -9.87 -11.78
CA GLY A 35 0.77 -9.02 -10.77
C GLY A 35 -0.08 -8.73 -9.55
N MET A 36 -1.31 -9.25 -9.45
CA MET A 36 -2.20 -9.05 -8.30
C MET A 36 -2.38 -10.32 -7.48
N VAL A 37 -2.88 -10.16 -6.28
CA VAL A 37 -3.38 -11.22 -5.40
C VAL A 37 -4.85 -10.99 -5.09
N TYR A 38 -5.57 -12.07 -4.87
CA TYR A 38 -6.96 -12.05 -4.41
C TYR A 38 -7.01 -12.00 -2.89
N VAL A 39 -7.67 -10.99 -2.35
CA VAL A 39 -7.97 -10.88 -0.92
C VAL A 39 -9.43 -11.21 -0.70
N GLN A 40 -9.67 -12.28 0.06
CA GLN A 40 -11.03 -12.71 0.37
C GLN A 40 -11.79 -11.66 1.16
N GLY A 41 -13.06 -11.45 0.82
CA GLY A 41 -13.97 -10.61 1.61
C GLY A 41 -14.19 -11.15 3.01
N GLY A 42 -15.01 -10.47 3.79
CA GLY A 42 -15.39 -10.87 5.14
C GLY A 42 -15.20 -9.78 6.17
N ASN A 43 -15.51 -10.10 7.42
CA ASN A 43 -15.36 -9.18 8.53
C ASN A 43 -13.89 -8.84 8.79
N PHE A 44 -13.63 -7.56 9.02
CA PHE A 44 -12.33 -7.02 9.35
C PHE A 44 -12.47 -6.10 10.57
N VAL A 45 -11.65 -6.31 11.58
CA VAL A 45 -11.60 -5.45 12.78
C VAL A 45 -10.45 -4.47 12.59
N PRO A 46 -10.73 -3.16 12.46
CA PRO A 46 -9.69 -2.16 12.30
C PRO A 46 -8.86 -2.00 13.58
N GLY A 47 -7.77 -2.75 13.71
CA GLY A 47 -6.85 -2.65 14.86
C GLY A 47 -6.03 -1.35 14.92
N LEU A 48 -6.10 -0.53 13.89
CA LEU A 48 -5.29 0.69 13.73
C LEU A 48 -5.67 1.84 14.69
N THR A 49 -6.77 1.75 15.42
CA THR A 49 -7.28 2.86 16.24
C THR A 49 -7.21 2.65 17.75
N GLY A 50 -6.67 1.50 18.20
CA GLY A 50 -6.50 1.21 19.63
C GLY A 50 -7.80 1.09 20.46
N ASN A 51 -8.95 1.34 19.84
CA ASN A 51 -10.28 1.21 20.46
C ASN A 51 -10.99 -0.03 19.92
N ASN A 52 -11.83 -0.61 20.75
CA ASN A 52 -12.69 -1.74 20.38
C ASN A 52 -13.69 -1.27 19.30
N THR A 53 -13.31 -1.34 18.04
CA THR A 53 -14.17 -0.95 16.92
C THR A 53 -14.95 -2.17 16.43
N ASP A 54 -16.22 -1.96 16.09
CA ASP A 54 -17.05 -3.01 15.52
C ASP A 54 -16.43 -3.51 14.20
N PRO A 55 -16.55 -4.81 13.90
CA PRO A 55 -16.10 -5.34 12.65
C PRO A 55 -16.81 -4.66 11.47
N ILE A 56 -16.05 -4.33 10.43
CA ILE A 56 -16.57 -3.86 9.16
C ILE A 56 -16.49 -4.98 8.14
N TYR A 57 -17.51 -5.08 7.26
CA TYR A 57 -17.48 -6.04 6.18
C TYR A 57 -16.74 -5.42 4.97
N LEU A 58 -15.69 -6.08 4.50
CA LEU A 58 -15.00 -5.73 3.27
C LEU A 58 -15.35 -6.74 2.18
N HIS A 59 -15.76 -6.25 1.02
CA HIS A 59 -15.96 -7.10 -0.15
C HIS A 59 -14.61 -7.67 -0.63
N PRO A 60 -14.60 -8.83 -1.32
CA PRO A 60 -13.37 -9.36 -1.89
C PRO A 60 -12.82 -8.39 -2.94
N PHE A 61 -11.49 -8.34 -3.06
CA PHE A 61 -10.80 -7.42 -3.96
C PHE A 61 -9.47 -8.01 -4.46
N TYR A 62 -8.93 -7.38 -5.48
CA TYR A 62 -7.56 -7.62 -5.92
C TYR A 62 -6.69 -6.45 -5.48
N ILE A 63 -5.44 -6.74 -5.13
CA ILE A 63 -4.42 -5.73 -4.80
C ILE A 63 -3.11 -6.13 -5.49
N ASP A 64 -2.30 -5.17 -5.86
CA ASP A 64 -0.97 -5.44 -6.40
C ASP A 64 -0.15 -6.27 -5.40
N LYS A 65 0.62 -7.20 -5.92
CA LYS A 65 1.37 -8.16 -5.14
C LYS A 65 2.55 -7.53 -4.41
N THR A 66 3.11 -6.50 -5.00
CA THR A 66 4.29 -5.76 -4.53
C THR A 66 4.03 -4.27 -4.65
N GLU A 67 4.88 -3.47 -4.03
CA GLU A 67 4.99 -2.04 -4.32
C GLU A 67 5.20 -1.82 -5.83
N VAL A 68 4.79 -0.65 -6.34
CA VAL A 68 5.03 -0.26 -7.74
C VAL A 68 6.52 -0.01 -7.95
N THR A 69 7.09 -0.63 -8.98
CA THR A 69 8.52 -0.51 -9.28
C THR A 69 8.85 0.75 -10.10
N ASN A 70 10.12 1.19 -10.05
CA ASN A 70 10.62 2.26 -10.90
C ASN A 70 10.34 1.99 -12.38
N LYS A 71 10.59 0.77 -12.84
CA LYS A 71 10.34 0.33 -14.21
C LYS A 71 8.86 0.43 -14.63
N GLU A 72 7.96 0.11 -13.72
CA GLU A 72 6.52 0.22 -13.99
C GLU A 72 6.07 1.67 -14.04
N PHE A 73 6.54 2.50 -13.09
CA PHE A 73 6.22 3.92 -13.07
C PHE A 73 6.82 4.66 -14.28
N LYS A 74 8.01 4.23 -14.74
CA LYS A 74 8.62 4.75 -15.97
C LYS A 74 7.72 4.53 -17.19
N LYS A 75 7.04 3.38 -17.30
CA LYS A 75 6.09 3.14 -18.39
C LYS A 75 4.92 4.14 -18.35
N PHE A 76 4.44 4.51 -17.16
CA PHE A 76 3.42 5.55 -17.01
C PHE A 76 3.92 6.89 -17.56
N ILE A 77 5.14 7.29 -17.19
CA ILE A 77 5.75 8.53 -17.69
C ILE A 77 5.89 8.48 -19.20
N ASP A 78 6.49 7.42 -19.75
CA ASP A 78 6.75 7.26 -21.19
C ASP A 78 5.48 7.19 -22.03
N SER A 79 4.37 6.76 -21.42
CA SER A 79 3.04 6.77 -22.04
C SER A 79 2.34 8.14 -21.99
N GLY A 80 3.04 9.19 -21.55
CA GLY A 80 2.47 10.52 -21.42
C GLY A 80 1.59 10.70 -20.17
N GLY A 81 1.88 9.97 -19.11
CA GLY A 81 1.07 9.95 -17.88
C GLY A 81 0.84 11.33 -17.26
N TYR A 82 1.87 12.19 -17.29
CA TYR A 82 1.77 13.58 -16.82
C TYR A 82 1.07 14.52 -17.82
N GLU A 83 0.87 14.12 -19.05
CA GLU A 83 0.21 14.96 -20.07
C GLU A 83 -1.26 14.56 -20.27
N ASN A 84 -1.61 13.33 -19.97
CA ASN A 84 -2.97 12.83 -20.13
C ASN A 84 -3.87 13.25 -18.96
N LYS A 85 -4.61 14.34 -19.16
CA LYS A 85 -5.50 14.92 -18.15
C LYS A 85 -6.54 13.94 -17.58
N GLN A 86 -6.86 12.84 -18.25
CA GLN A 86 -7.82 11.86 -17.76
C GLN A 86 -7.40 11.21 -16.44
N TYR A 87 -6.11 11.05 -16.20
CA TYR A 87 -5.63 10.46 -14.96
C TYR A 87 -5.71 11.42 -13.77
N TRP A 88 -5.87 12.73 -14.03
CA TRP A 88 -5.83 13.82 -13.04
C TRP A 88 -7.18 14.49 -12.81
N VAL A 89 -8.25 14.00 -13.45
CA VAL A 89 -9.60 14.59 -13.30
C VAL A 89 -10.09 14.50 -11.85
N GLU A 90 -10.90 15.46 -11.44
CA GLU A 90 -11.51 15.53 -10.11
C GLU A 90 -10.50 15.56 -8.94
N MET A 91 -9.25 15.92 -9.21
CA MET A 91 -8.26 16.16 -8.18
C MET A 91 -8.25 17.65 -7.79
N GLU A 92 -8.48 17.92 -6.52
CA GLU A 92 -8.23 19.21 -5.93
C GLU A 92 -6.77 19.27 -5.48
N PHE A 93 -5.92 19.96 -6.24
CA PHE A 93 -4.50 20.10 -5.92
C PHE A 93 -4.31 21.14 -4.82
N ILE A 94 -3.68 20.73 -3.73
CA ILE A 94 -3.35 21.61 -2.61
C ILE A 94 -1.87 21.44 -2.28
N ASN A 95 -1.17 22.57 -2.22
CA ASN A 95 0.20 22.64 -1.73
C ASN A 95 0.29 23.71 -0.66
N ASP A 96 0.73 23.36 0.55
CA ASP A 96 0.85 24.26 1.71
C ASP A 96 -0.42 25.10 1.99
N GLY A 97 -1.59 24.48 1.81
CA GLY A 97 -2.90 25.11 2.01
C GLY A 97 -3.37 25.98 0.84
N VAL A 98 -2.60 26.10 -0.22
CA VAL A 98 -2.96 26.83 -1.44
C VAL A 98 -3.53 25.88 -2.48
N SER A 99 -4.70 26.22 -3.01
CA SER A 99 -5.30 25.49 -4.13
C SER A 99 -4.57 25.85 -5.43
N LEU A 100 -4.18 24.84 -6.18
CA LEU A 100 -3.47 24.97 -7.45
C LEU A 100 -4.34 24.45 -8.58
N ASN A 101 -4.22 25.06 -9.75
CA ASN A 101 -4.72 24.45 -10.96
C ASN A 101 -3.76 23.33 -11.46
N TRP A 102 -4.20 22.59 -12.46
CA TRP A 102 -3.43 21.49 -13.04
C TRP A 102 -2.03 21.88 -13.51
N GLU A 103 -1.93 23.00 -14.23
CA GLU A 103 -0.64 23.45 -14.81
C GLU A 103 0.34 23.93 -13.72
N GLU A 104 -0.18 24.45 -12.61
CA GLU A 104 0.62 24.83 -11.44
C GLU A 104 1.09 23.60 -10.68
N ALA A 105 0.19 22.65 -10.42
CA ALA A 105 0.52 21.42 -9.73
C ALA A 105 1.56 20.58 -10.49
N LYS A 106 1.42 20.50 -11.82
CA LYS A 106 2.35 19.77 -12.69
C LYS A 106 3.78 20.29 -12.62
N LYS A 107 3.97 21.60 -12.41
CA LYS A 107 5.30 22.21 -12.26
C LYS A 107 6.02 21.80 -10.96
N LEU A 108 5.31 21.28 -9.99
CA LEU A 108 5.87 20.77 -8.73
C LEU A 108 6.23 19.29 -8.83
N MET A 109 5.72 18.57 -9.83
CA MET A 109 5.91 17.13 -10.02
C MET A 109 7.11 16.88 -10.94
N ILE A 110 8.28 17.35 -10.51
CA ILE A 110 9.54 17.28 -11.27
C ILE A 110 10.60 16.53 -10.45
N ASP A 111 11.54 15.93 -11.15
CA ASP A 111 12.72 15.27 -10.58
C ASP A 111 13.77 16.31 -10.10
N SER A 112 14.93 15.83 -9.65
CA SER A 112 16.02 16.68 -9.16
C SER A 112 16.62 17.59 -10.25
N THR A 113 16.33 17.31 -11.53
CA THR A 113 16.84 18.08 -12.69
C THR A 113 15.78 18.96 -13.37
N GLY A 114 14.54 18.95 -12.87
CA GLY A 114 13.44 19.75 -13.40
C GLY A 114 12.64 19.07 -14.50
N VAL A 115 12.86 17.78 -14.76
CA VAL A 115 12.05 16.97 -15.67
C VAL A 115 10.90 16.34 -14.90
N GLN A 116 9.72 16.18 -15.51
CA GLN A 116 8.58 15.51 -14.87
C GLN A 116 8.91 14.07 -14.50
N GLY A 117 8.69 13.75 -13.23
CA GLY A 117 9.03 12.44 -12.70
C GLY A 117 9.26 12.46 -11.19
N PRO A 118 9.46 11.30 -10.57
CA PRO A 118 9.72 11.15 -9.13
C PRO A 118 10.90 12.00 -8.66
N ALA A 119 10.80 12.58 -7.45
CA ALA A 119 11.75 13.57 -6.94
C ALA A 119 13.20 13.07 -6.85
N GLY A 120 13.41 11.77 -6.67
CA GLY A 120 14.74 11.16 -6.59
C GLY A 120 15.34 10.74 -7.93
N TRP A 121 14.65 11.01 -9.04
CA TRP A 121 15.16 10.68 -10.37
C TRP A 121 16.00 11.84 -10.93
N GLU A 122 16.74 11.57 -11.99
CA GLU A 122 17.54 12.57 -12.73
C GLU A 122 17.30 12.44 -14.23
N VAL A 123 17.03 13.55 -14.89
CA VAL A 123 16.77 13.63 -16.35
C VAL A 123 15.65 12.66 -16.77
N GLY A 124 14.61 12.54 -15.94
CA GLY A 124 13.47 11.64 -16.17
C GLY A 124 13.78 10.14 -16.02
N MET A 125 14.90 9.81 -15.38
CA MET A 125 15.38 8.41 -15.21
C MET A 125 15.73 8.13 -13.75
N TYR A 126 15.48 6.90 -13.32
CA TYR A 126 16.01 6.36 -12.07
C TYR A 126 17.44 5.83 -12.26
N LEU A 127 18.15 5.59 -11.17
CA LEU A 127 19.50 5.06 -11.19
C LEU A 127 19.55 3.67 -11.86
N ASP A 128 20.62 3.44 -12.62
CA ASP A 128 20.87 2.14 -13.29
C ASP A 128 20.88 0.99 -12.27
N GLY A 129 20.29 -0.13 -12.67
CA GLY A 129 20.11 -1.29 -11.79
C GLY A 129 19.02 -1.15 -10.74
N LYS A 130 18.16 -0.10 -10.77
CA LYS A 130 17.05 0.11 -9.84
C LYS A 130 15.67 -0.15 -10.46
N ASP A 131 15.59 -0.96 -11.51
CA ASP A 131 14.36 -1.32 -12.20
C ASP A 131 13.28 -1.87 -11.26
N ASP A 132 13.64 -2.84 -10.45
CA ASP A 132 12.74 -3.60 -9.57
C ASP A 132 12.72 -3.08 -8.12
N PHE A 133 13.24 -1.88 -7.88
CA PHE A 133 13.08 -1.17 -6.62
C PHE A 133 11.77 -0.38 -6.61
N PRO A 134 11.14 -0.17 -5.43
CA PRO A 134 9.94 0.64 -5.38
C PRO A 134 10.21 2.05 -5.90
N VAL A 135 9.26 2.59 -6.66
CA VAL A 135 9.29 4.01 -6.98
C VAL A 135 9.01 4.81 -5.70
N THR A 136 9.83 5.80 -5.43
CA THR A 136 9.64 6.72 -4.30
C THR A 136 9.83 8.17 -4.74
N GLY A 137 9.45 9.12 -3.89
CA GLY A 137 9.51 10.53 -4.26
C GLY A 137 8.34 10.97 -5.14
N ILE A 138 7.20 10.29 -5.01
CA ILE A 138 5.93 10.64 -5.67
C ILE A 138 4.93 11.15 -4.64
N SER A 139 4.10 12.10 -5.06
CA SER A 139 2.99 12.63 -4.27
C SER A 139 1.78 11.70 -4.29
N TRP A 140 0.82 11.92 -3.38
CA TRP A 140 -0.48 11.25 -3.39
C TRP A 140 -1.20 11.41 -4.75
N TYR A 141 -1.05 12.55 -5.39
CA TYR A 141 -1.65 12.83 -6.71
C TYR A 141 -1.02 11.99 -7.82
N GLU A 142 0.30 11.85 -7.82
CA GLU A 142 1.04 11.02 -8.77
C GLU A 142 0.71 9.53 -8.59
N ALA A 143 0.64 9.07 -7.34
CA ALA A 143 0.22 7.70 -7.03
C ALA A 143 -1.21 7.40 -7.52
N LEU A 144 -2.16 8.35 -7.30
CA LEU A 144 -3.54 8.20 -7.79
C LEU A 144 -3.61 8.22 -9.32
N ALA A 145 -2.85 9.10 -9.98
CA ALA A 145 -2.81 9.16 -11.44
C ALA A 145 -2.24 7.87 -12.04
N TYR A 146 -1.19 7.31 -11.42
CA TYR A 146 -0.64 6.02 -11.82
C TYR A 146 -1.67 4.89 -11.64
N ALA A 147 -2.37 4.83 -10.49
CA ALA A 147 -3.41 3.83 -10.28
C ALA A 147 -4.49 3.90 -11.38
N ARG A 148 -4.94 5.10 -11.75
CA ARG A 148 -5.89 5.32 -12.85
C ARG A 148 -5.34 4.91 -14.22
N TYR A 149 -4.06 5.15 -14.47
CA TYR A 149 -3.40 4.67 -15.69
C TYR A 149 -3.46 3.13 -15.79
N LYS A 150 -3.31 2.43 -14.67
CA LYS A 150 -3.44 0.97 -14.59
C LYS A 150 -4.90 0.49 -14.64
N GLY A 151 -5.89 1.38 -14.66
CA GLY A 151 -7.31 1.04 -14.56
C GLY A 151 -7.74 0.65 -13.14
N ASN A 152 -6.95 1.02 -12.13
CA ASN A 152 -7.13 0.72 -10.73
C ASN A 152 -7.45 1.99 -9.91
N ILE A 153 -7.53 1.84 -8.59
CA ILE A 153 -7.62 2.92 -7.61
C ILE A 153 -6.53 2.73 -6.56
N LEU A 154 -6.18 3.78 -5.82
CA LEU A 154 -5.41 3.61 -4.58
C LEU A 154 -6.23 2.78 -3.57
N PRO A 155 -5.61 1.83 -2.86
CA PRO A 155 -6.34 1.01 -1.91
C PRO A 155 -6.88 1.88 -0.76
N PRO A 156 -8.15 1.74 -0.36
CA PRO A 156 -8.60 2.31 0.91
C PRO A 156 -7.83 1.68 2.08
N MET A 157 -7.58 2.45 3.14
CA MET A 157 -6.72 2.04 4.26
C MET A 157 -7.10 0.67 4.88
N PHE A 158 -8.38 0.35 4.96
CA PHE A 158 -8.82 -0.93 5.53
C PHE A 158 -8.63 -2.10 4.58
N HIS A 159 -8.70 -1.87 3.26
CA HIS A 159 -8.34 -2.89 2.26
C HIS A 159 -6.84 -3.16 2.30
N TRP A 160 -6.03 -2.11 2.34
CA TRP A 160 -4.59 -2.23 2.53
C TRP A 160 -4.24 -3.00 3.82
N ALA A 161 -4.83 -2.60 4.95
CA ALA A 161 -4.58 -3.23 6.24
C ALA A 161 -5.00 -4.72 6.25
N LYS A 162 -6.14 -5.06 5.62
CA LYS A 162 -6.56 -6.47 5.49
C LYS A 162 -5.57 -7.27 4.64
N ALA A 163 -5.03 -6.69 3.57
CA ALA A 163 -4.03 -7.34 2.74
C ALA A 163 -2.68 -7.51 3.45
N ALA A 164 -2.35 -6.59 4.36
CA ALA A 164 -1.09 -6.60 5.11
C ALA A 164 -1.10 -7.60 6.27
N TYR A 165 -2.20 -7.68 7.03
CA TYR A 165 -2.24 -8.44 8.28
C TYR A 165 -2.96 -9.79 8.12
N PRO A 166 -2.35 -10.88 8.62
CA PRO A 166 -3.01 -12.18 8.65
C PRO A 166 -4.30 -12.15 9.47
N PRO A 167 -5.34 -12.91 9.08
CA PRO A 167 -6.63 -12.94 9.78
C PRO A 167 -6.55 -13.39 11.25
N ASP A 168 -5.56 -14.19 11.59
CA ASP A 168 -5.31 -14.72 12.93
C ASP A 168 -4.51 -13.78 13.83
N GLU A 169 -3.99 -12.69 13.28
CA GLU A 169 -3.25 -11.66 14.01
C GLU A 169 -4.05 -10.36 14.16
N ILE A 170 -5.37 -10.44 14.08
CA ILE A 170 -6.30 -9.31 14.24
C ILE A 170 -6.06 -8.65 15.60
N GLY A 171 -5.74 -7.37 15.59
CA GLY A 171 -5.49 -6.57 16.79
C GLY A 171 -4.03 -6.50 17.25
N SER A 172 -3.10 -7.20 16.62
CA SER A 172 -1.69 -6.93 16.79
C SER A 172 -1.23 -5.91 15.76
N PRO A 173 -0.90 -4.67 16.18
CA PRO A 173 -0.44 -3.66 15.25
C PRO A 173 0.92 -4.00 14.62
N ILE A 174 1.59 -5.04 15.09
CA ILE A 174 2.89 -5.49 14.63
C ILE A 174 2.83 -7.01 14.52
N ALA A 175 2.50 -7.51 13.35
CA ALA A 175 2.56 -8.94 13.09
C ALA A 175 4.03 -9.41 13.10
N PRO A 176 4.49 -10.21 14.08
CA PRO A 176 5.89 -10.63 14.16
C PRO A 176 6.38 -11.32 12.89
N ARG A 177 5.48 -11.94 12.13
CA ARG A 177 5.79 -12.58 10.85
C ARG A 177 6.14 -11.56 9.77
N LEU A 178 5.45 -10.42 9.72
CA LEU A 178 5.73 -9.36 8.75
C LEU A 178 7.09 -8.74 9.02
N LEU A 179 7.37 -8.40 10.29
CA LEU A 179 8.61 -7.70 10.67
C LEU A 179 9.86 -8.52 10.40
N LYS A 180 9.79 -9.84 10.48
CA LYS A 180 10.96 -10.71 10.27
C LYS A 180 11.60 -10.55 8.90
N PHE A 181 10.80 -10.25 7.88
CA PHE A 181 11.24 -10.14 6.48
C PHE A 181 11.18 -8.69 5.97
N SER A 182 10.78 -7.76 6.83
CA SER A 182 10.58 -6.35 6.49
C SER A 182 11.89 -5.58 6.44
N ASN A 183 11.92 -4.56 5.59
CA ASN A 183 13.06 -3.67 5.42
C ASN A 183 12.89 -2.43 6.31
N PHE A 184 13.29 -2.52 7.58
CA PHE A 184 13.26 -1.43 8.56
C PHE A 184 14.63 -1.19 9.15
N SER A 185 14.89 0.05 9.59
CA SER A 185 16.15 0.45 10.23
C SER A 185 17.37 0.09 9.38
N GLN A 186 17.23 0.24 8.07
CA GLN A 186 18.27 -0.02 7.07
C GLN A 186 18.73 1.28 6.41
N GLU A 187 19.84 1.20 5.69
CA GLU A 187 20.42 2.36 5.00
C GLU A 187 19.80 2.61 3.63
N SER A 188 19.09 1.64 3.06
CA SER A 188 18.57 1.73 1.70
C SER A 188 17.31 0.89 1.47
N LEU A 189 16.60 1.26 0.41
CA LEU A 189 15.54 0.45 -0.20
C LEU A 189 16.10 -0.90 -0.70
N LYS A 190 15.22 -1.89 -0.79
CA LYS A 190 15.45 -3.19 -1.44
C LYS A 190 14.56 -3.34 -2.66
N GLU A 191 14.90 -4.28 -3.52
CA GLU A 191 14.00 -4.74 -4.58
C GLU A 191 12.69 -5.25 -3.98
N VAL A 192 11.60 -5.01 -4.69
CA VAL A 192 10.27 -5.44 -4.25
C VAL A 192 10.15 -6.96 -4.20
N GLY A 193 9.24 -7.48 -3.38
CA GLY A 193 8.97 -8.92 -3.29
C GLY A 193 9.88 -9.68 -2.33
N GLN A 194 10.64 -9.00 -1.48
CA GLN A 194 11.53 -9.64 -0.49
C GLN A 194 10.92 -9.72 0.92
N GLY A 195 9.99 -8.85 1.24
CA GLY A 195 9.21 -8.90 2.47
C GLY A 195 8.13 -9.98 2.43
N SER A 196 7.29 -10.04 3.43
CA SER A 196 6.10 -10.90 3.40
C SER A 196 4.87 -10.11 3.82
N GLY A 197 3.72 -10.51 3.31
CA GLY A 197 2.41 -10.01 3.68
C GLY A 197 1.41 -11.15 3.78
N ALA A 198 0.18 -10.84 4.17
CA ALA A 198 -0.91 -11.78 4.10
C ALA A 198 -1.33 -12.00 2.62
N TYR A 199 -2.05 -13.06 2.35
CA TYR A 199 -2.65 -13.36 1.03
C TYR A 199 -1.66 -13.43 -0.14
N GLY A 200 -0.35 -13.47 0.12
CA GLY A 200 0.70 -13.50 -0.93
C GLY A 200 1.09 -12.10 -1.44
N THR A 201 0.76 -11.05 -0.71
CA THR A 201 1.36 -9.71 -0.85
C THR A 201 2.79 -9.72 -0.29
N TYR A 202 3.59 -8.75 -0.70
CA TYR A 202 4.97 -8.56 -0.24
C TYR A 202 5.15 -7.12 0.23
N ASP A 203 6.18 -6.90 1.03
CA ASP A 203 6.68 -5.59 1.48
C ASP A 203 5.64 -4.68 2.16
N MET A 204 4.51 -5.25 2.63
CA MET A 204 3.45 -4.53 3.33
C MET A 204 3.91 -3.89 4.66
N ALA A 205 5.17 -4.04 5.03
CA ALA A 205 5.78 -3.40 6.18
C ALA A 205 7.25 -3.09 5.89
N GLY A 206 7.63 -1.83 6.00
CA GLY A 206 8.96 -1.31 5.66
C GLY A 206 9.13 -1.05 4.18
N ASN A 207 10.36 -0.92 3.75
CA ASN A 207 10.81 -0.58 2.41
C ASN A 207 10.36 0.82 1.99
N ALA A 208 9.20 1.01 1.36
CA ALA A 208 8.63 2.32 1.10
C ALA A 208 7.26 2.49 1.77
N ARG A 209 6.93 3.69 2.20
CA ARG A 209 5.58 4.01 2.65
C ARG A 209 4.63 4.02 1.47
N GLU A 210 3.47 3.44 1.62
CA GLU A 210 2.49 3.32 0.55
C GLU A 210 1.33 4.30 0.73
N TRP A 211 1.06 5.09 -0.31
CA TRP A 211 -0.10 5.97 -0.35
C TRP A 211 -1.41 5.16 -0.41
N VAL A 212 -2.37 5.57 0.39
CA VAL A 212 -3.73 5.03 0.34
C VAL A 212 -4.73 6.11 -0.05
N TRP A 213 -5.94 5.69 -0.47
CA TRP A 213 -7.00 6.59 -0.91
C TRP A 213 -7.44 7.63 0.14
N ASN A 214 -7.33 7.27 1.41
CA ASN A 214 -7.91 8.05 2.50
C ASN A 214 -7.21 9.40 2.69
N ILE A 215 -8.03 10.41 2.96
CA ILE A 215 -7.62 11.77 3.32
C ILE A 215 -8.10 12.05 4.73
N PHE A 216 -7.21 12.56 5.57
CA PHE A 216 -7.53 12.98 6.94
C PHE A 216 -7.04 14.40 7.18
N GLY A 217 -7.94 15.31 7.55
CA GLY A 217 -7.60 16.72 7.77
C GLY A 217 -6.95 17.41 6.55
N GLY A 218 -7.36 17.03 5.33
CA GLY A 218 -6.78 17.54 4.08
C GLY A 218 -5.45 16.90 3.67
N ARG A 219 -4.92 15.97 4.48
CA ARG A 219 -3.67 15.23 4.23
C ARG A 219 -3.95 13.83 3.69
N GLY A 220 -3.15 13.37 2.75
CA GLY A 220 -3.13 11.96 2.33
C GLY A 220 -2.55 11.09 3.44
N LEU A 221 -2.95 9.83 3.48
CA LEU A 221 -2.39 8.86 4.42
C LEU A 221 -1.40 7.93 3.72
N THR A 222 -0.30 7.62 4.41
CA THR A 222 0.60 6.53 4.05
C THR A 222 0.60 5.45 5.14
N LEU A 223 0.87 4.22 4.73
CA LEU A 223 0.93 3.04 5.58
C LEU A 223 2.24 2.27 5.32
N GLY A 224 2.53 1.27 6.14
CA GLY A 224 3.65 0.35 5.96
C GLY A 224 4.95 0.80 6.64
N GLY A 225 5.22 2.11 6.71
CA GLY A 225 6.51 2.63 7.16
C GLY A 225 7.61 2.53 6.09
N ALA A 226 8.76 3.14 6.30
CA ALA A 226 9.87 3.18 5.36
C ALA A 226 11.12 2.44 5.87
N TYR A 227 12.04 2.15 4.96
CA TYR A 227 13.26 1.39 5.22
C TYR A 227 14.15 1.97 6.33
N ASP A 228 14.21 3.29 6.49
CA ASP A 228 15.03 3.99 7.47
C ASP A 228 14.27 4.30 8.79
N GLU A 229 13.05 3.82 8.91
CA GLU A 229 12.20 4.04 10.06
C GLU A 229 12.27 2.87 11.06
N PRO A 230 11.93 3.13 12.33
CA PRO A 230 11.83 2.07 13.33
C PRO A 230 10.57 1.21 13.10
N THR A 231 10.64 -0.07 13.41
CA THR A 231 9.60 -1.07 13.16
C THR A 231 8.22 -0.74 13.73
N TYR A 232 8.14 0.03 14.83
CA TYR A 232 6.86 0.38 15.43
C TYR A 232 6.00 1.32 14.55
N LEU A 233 6.60 1.96 13.54
CA LEU A 233 5.88 2.79 12.58
C LEU A 233 5.13 1.96 11.50
N ALA A 234 5.43 0.67 11.37
CA ALA A 234 4.74 -0.21 10.42
C ALA A 234 3.22 -0.21 10.58
N SER A 235 2.74 -0.08 11.82
CA SER A 235 1.31 -0.10 12.16
C SER A 235 0.67 1.28 12.24
N GLN A 236 1.43 2.35 12.01
CA GLN A 236 0.93 3.71 12.13
C GLN A 236 0.54 4.28 10.77
N THR A 237 -0.55 5.02 10.77
CA THR A 237 -0.90 5.89 9.65
C THR A 237 -0.07 7.17 9.75
N SER A 238 0.54 7.57 8.65
CA SER A 238 1.28 8.83 8.58
C SER A 238 0.53 9.82 7.68
N PRO A 239 -0.15 10.83 8.27
CA PRO A 239 -0.82 11.86 7.50
C PRO A 239 0.20 12.88 6.96
N LEU A 240 0.36 12.93 5.66
CA LEU A 240 1.32 13.79 4.96
C LEU A 240 0.61 14.78 4.03
N PRO A 241 1.18 15.97 3.76
CA PRO A 241 0.70 16.82 2.69
C PRO A 241 0.53 16.01 1.40
N ARG A 242 -0.57 16.20 0.68
CA ARG A 242 -0.83 15.41 -0.55
C ARG A 242 0.21 15.65 -1.65
N MET A 243 0.92 16.76 -1.57
CA MET A 243 2.03 17.11 -2.46
C MET A 243 3.41 16.69 -1.88
N ASP A 244 3.44 15.99 -0.74
CA ASP A 244 4.70 15.49 -0.18
C ASP A 244 5.33 14.45 -1.12
N ARG A 245 6.56 14.71 -1.51
CA ARG A 245 7.35 13.88 -2.42
C ARG A 245 8.67 13.45 -1.75
N SER A 246 8.59 13.14 -0.47
CA SER A 246 9.68 12.53 0.27
C SER A 246 10.12 11.21 -0.37
N LEU A 247 11.42 10.96 -0.40
CA LEU A 247 11.99 9.73 -0.96
C LEU A 247 11.64 8.45 -0.17
N ARG A 248 10.80 8.57 0.86
CA ARG A 248 10.23 7.45 1.62
C ARG A 248 8.86 7.03 1.13
N ASN A 249 8.20 7.86 0.34
CA ASN A 249 6.82 7.67 -0.10
C ASN A 249 6.77 7.16 -1.54
N GLY A 250 6.11 6.04 -1.71
CA GLY A 250 5.86 5.40 -3.00
C GLY A 250 4.39 5.11 -3.24
#